data_dcf450cd2b9dfb0da4d02d8bdea3ffc2
#
_entry.id   dcf450cd2b9dfb0da4d02d8bdea3ffc2
#
_cell.length_a   1.000
_cell.length_b   1.000
_cell.length_c   1.000
_cell.angle_alpha   90.00
_cell.angle_beta   90.00
_cell.angle_gamma   90.00
#
_symmetry.space_group_name_H-M   'P 1'
#
loop_
_entity.id
_entity.type
_entity.pdbx_description
1 polymer ?
#
loop_
_entity_poly.entity_id
_entity_poly.type
_entity_poly.pdbx_seq_one_letter_code
_entity_poly.pdbx_strand_id
1 'polypeptide(L)'
;DIIFFWVARMIMAGYEYEGKMPFKNVYFTGIVRDKLGRKMSKSLGNSPDPLDLIDKYGADGVRVGMLLCAPAGGDLLFDESLPEQGRNFTTKMWNAFKLVKSWEVASIDQPAHSRLALEWFNHLLGKVNETLNTQFDQYRISEALMTVYTTFRDEFSSWLLEMIKPAYGQPIDRKTYEETLNVFEQLLQLLHPFMPFITEEIWQTLRERQDGESIMISRLPKATSYDESYLLRFEAVKNIIVGIRNIRKQNNIAFKDVLELKVKKNERYPASFDSIIR
;
A
#
# COMPACT_ATOMS: atom_id res chain seq x y z
N ASP A 1 20.24 -8.03 26.64
CA ASP A 1 19.55 -8.29 27.92
C ASP A 1 18.27 -9.10 27.76
N ILE A 2 17.44 -8.84 26.73
CA ILE A 2 16.16 -9.56 26.51
C ILE A 2 16.38 -11.05 26.28
N ILE A 3 17.41 -11.46 25.53
CA ILE A 3 17.72 -12.88 25.30
C ILE A 3 17.95 -13.58 26.63
N PHE A 4 18.78 -13.00 27.48
CA PHE A 4 19.18 -13.63 28.74
C PHE A 4 18.09 -13.53 29.81
N PHE A 5 17.53 -12.35 30.04
CA PHE A 5 16.58 -12.14 31.13
C PHE A 5 15.14 -12.60 30.83
N TRP A 6 14.76 -12.70 29.56
CA TRP A 6 13.39 -13.06 29.18
C TRP A 6 13.33 -14.37 28.41
N VAL A 7 14.01 -14.47 27.26
CA VAL A 7 13.91 -15.62 26.37
C VAL A 7 14.45 -16.90 27.05
N ALA A 8 15.61 -16.84 27.66
CA ALA A 8 16.18 -17.97 28.39
C ALA A 8 15.28 -18.46 29.51
N ARG A 9 14.73 -17.53 30.29
CA ARG A 9 13.80 -17.87 31.39
C ARG A 9 12.50 -18.48 30.89
N MET A 10 11.94 -17.99 29.78
CA MET A 10 10.74 -18.58 29.16
C MET A 10 11.02 -20.00 28.66
N ILE A 11 12.19 -20.25 28.07
CA ILE A 11 12.60 -21.60 27.63
C ILE A 11 12.72 -22.53 28.84
N MET A 12 13.40 -22.09 29.91
CA MET A 12 13.57 -22.88 31.14
C MET A 12 12.21 -23.24 31.75
N ALA A 13 11.31 -22.26 31.89
CA ALA A 13 9.96 -22.48 32.42
C ALA A 13 9.14 -23.41 31.51
N GLY A 14 9.23 -23.25 30.20
CA GLY A 14 8.55 -24.13 29.24
C GLY A 14 8.94 -25.59 29.37
N TYR A 15 10.24 -25.87 29.56
CA TYR A 15 10.70 -27.23 29.77
C TYR A 15 10.37 -27.76 31.16
N GLU A 16 10.50 -26.92 32.19
CA GLU A 16 10.23 -27.34 33.58
C GLU A 16 8.76 -27.66 33.82
N TYR A 17 7.83 -26.80 33.35
CA TYR A 17 6.42 -26.94 33.66
C TYR A 17 5.58 -27.62 32.58
N GLU A 18 5.97 -27.49 31.30
CA GLU A 18 5.22 -28.03 30.17
C GLU A 18 5.94 -29.17 29.42
N GLY A 19 7.22 -29.44 29.74
CA GLY A 19 8.04 -30.46 29.11
C GLY A 19 8.34 -30.24 27.61
N LYS A 20 8.12 -29.01 27.11
CA LYS A 20 8.29 -28.67 25.70
C LYS A 20 8.82 -27.27 25.49
N MET A 21 9.36 -27.03 24.30
CA MET A 21 9.80 -25.71 23.87
C MET A 21 8.59 -24.76 23.73
N PRO A 22 8.57 -23.58 24.38
CA PRO A 22 7.44 -22.68 24.38
C PRO A 22 7.18 -21.99 23.03
N PHE A 23 8.21 -21.79 22.19
CA PHE A 23 8.12 -21.15 20.88
C PHE A 23 9.28 -21.60 19.98
N LYS A 24 9.08 -21.56 18.67
CA LYS A 24 10.11 -21.90 17.67
C LYS A 24 10.93 -20.70 17.21
N ASN A 25 10.31 -19.52 17.22
CA ASN A 25 10.91 -18.30 16.69
C ASN A 25 10.88 -17.20 17.74
N VAL A 26 11.90 -16.35 17.75
CA VAL A 26 11.99 -15.16 18.59
C VAL A 26 12.26 -13.97 17.67
N TYR A 27 11.33 -13.01 17.66
CA TYR A 27 11.48 -11.78 16.90
C TYR A 27 11.81 -10.62 17.84
N PHE A 28 12.97 -10.00 17.64
CA PHE A 28 13.40 -8.84 18.43
C PHE A 28 13.01 -7.55 17.74
N THR A 29 12.18 -6.74 18.41
CA THR A 29 11.89 -5.38 17.98
C THR A 29 12.97 -4.43 18.47
N GLY A 30 13.19 -3.33 17.74
CA GLY A 30 14.08 -2.26 18.16
C GLY A 30 13.54 -1.48 19.37
N ILE A 31 14.46 -0.82 20.07
CA ILE A 31 14.11 0.13 21.14
C ILE A 31 13.91 1.50 20.50
N VAL A 32 12.85 2.19 20.93
CA VAL A 32 12.58 3.56 20.48
C VAL A 32 13.51 4.54 21.20
N ARG A 33 14.23 5.33 20.40
CA ARG A 33 15.16 6.38 20.87
C ARG A 33 14.73 7.73 20.32
N ASP A 34 15.16 8.79 20.94
CA ASP A 34 14.97 10.14 20.39
C ASP A 34 15.87 10.41 19.18
N LYS A 35 15.69 11.57 18.53
CA LYS A 35 16.47 11.97 17.34
C LYS A 35 17.99 12.00 17.57
N LEU A 36 18.43 12.10 18.82
CA LEU A 36 19.84 12.09 19.19
C LEU A 36 20.35 10.69 19.57
N GLY A 37 19.53 9.66 19.40
CA GLY A 37 19.87 8.28 19.73
C GLY A 37 19.83 7.97 21.23
N ARG A 38 19.30 8.89 22.06
CA ARG A 38 19.22 8.70 23.51
C ARG A 38 18.00 7.84 23.87
N LYS A 39 18.10 7.03 24.88
CA LYS A 39 16.96 6.28 25.43
C LYS A 39 15.86 7.24 25.85
N MET A 40 14.63 6.97 25.46
CA MET A 40 13.47 7.74 25.91
C MET A 40 13.18 7.51 27.38
N SER A 41 12.94 8.58 28.12
CA SER A 41 12.49 8.52 29.52
C SER A 41 11.64 9.73 29.87
N LYS A 42 10.70 9.53 30.81
CA LYS A 42 9.86 10.61 31.33
C LYS A 42 10.68 11.69 32.02
N SER A 43 11.75 11.30 32.72
CA SER A 43 12.64 12.23 33.42
C SER A 43 13.44 13.14 32.49
N LEU A 44 13.73 12.73 31.25
CA LEU A 44 14.41 13.54 30.26
C LEU A 44 13.42 14.37 29.41
N GLY A 45 12.11 14.14 29.57
CA GLY A 45 11.09 14.86 28.77
C GLY A 45 11.15 14.57 27.26
N ASN A 46 11.86 13.52 26.84
CA ASN A 46 12.04 13.13 25.43
C ASN A 46 11.16 11.95 25.00
N SER A 47 10.18 11.55 25.82
CA SER A 47 9.21 10.50 25.53
C SER A 47 7.84 11.14 25.30
N PRO A 48 7.37 11.30 24.07
CA PRO A 48 6.04 11.83 23.79
C PRO A 48 4.98 10.88 24.35
N ASP A 49 3.85 11.42 24.78
CA ASP A 49 2.71 10.59 25.19
C ASP A 49 2.09 9.94 23.94
N PRO A 50 1.93 8.60 23.91
CA PRO A 50 1.30 7.92 22.78
C PRO A 50 -0.14 8.40 22.51
N LEU A 51 -0.89 8.80 23.53
CA LEU A 51 -2.25 9.31 23.37
C LEU A 51 -2.26 10.66 22.65
N ASP A 52 -1.35 11.56 23.00
CA ASP A 52 -1.20 12.85 22.31
C ASP A 52 -0.84 12.64 20.82
N LEU A 53 0.00 11.64 20.52
CA LEU A 53 0.34 11.30 19.14
C LEU A 53 -0.87 10.73 18.38
N ILE A 54 -1.68 9.90 19.04
CA ILE A 54 -2.90 9.32 18.45
C ILE A 54 -3.94 10.43 18.20
N ASP A 55 -4.12 11.35 19.13
CA ASP A 55 -5.04 12.48 18.96
C ASP A 55 -4.61 13.38 17.79
N LYS A 56 -3.30 13.60 17.61
CA LYS A 56 -2.74 14.46 16.58
C LYS A 56 -2.69 13.82 15.20
N TYR A 57 -2.33 12.53 15.11
CA TYR A 57 -2.01 11.84 13.86
C TYR A 57 -2.95 10.68 13.53
N GLY A 58 -3.83 10.28 14.44
CA GLY A 58 -4.65 9.08 14.36
C GLY A 58 -3.87 7.81 14.69
N ALA A 59 -4.57 6.79 15.19
CA ALA A 59 -3.94 5.53 15.59
C ALA A 59 -3.22 4.84 14.42
N ASP A 60 -3.83 4.78 13.23
CA ASP A 60 -3.20 4.21 12.04
C ASP A 60 -1.98 5.02 11.57
N GLY A 61 -2.04 6.36 11.70
CA GLY A 61 -0.90 7.22 11.38
C GLY A 61 0.31 6.92 12.26
N VAL A 62 0.10 6.78 13.56
CA VAL A 62 1.16 6.41 14.51
C VAL A 62 1.70 5.01 14.21
N ARG A 63 0.82 4.01 14.00
CA ARG A 63 1.22 2.63 13.70
C ARG A 63 2.08 2.55 12.44
N VAL A 64 1.64 3.15 11.34
CA VAL A 64 2.40 3.17 10.08
C VAL A 64 3.72 3.89 10.23
N GLY A 65 3.73 5.07 10.86
CA GLY A 65 4.96 5.83 11.09
C GLY A 65 6.00 5.02 11.85
N MET A 66 5.60 4.36 12.94
CA MET A 66 6.49 3.52 13.74
C MET A 66 6.99 2.29 12.96
N LEU A 67 6.09 1.59 12.26
CA LEU A 67 6.44 0.35 11.56
C LEU A 67 7.33 0.58 10.35
N LEU A 68 7.16 1.68 9.61
CA LEU A 68 8.02 2.00 8.46
C LEU A 68 9.49 2.22 8.84
N CYS A 69 9.75 2.62 10.09
CA CYS A 69 11.08 2.97 10.57
C CYS A 69 11.64 1.97 11.58
N ALA A 70 10.98 0.83 11.80
CA ALA A 70 11.39 -0.21 12.74
C ALA A 70 12.05 -1.40 12.02
N PRO A 71 13.33 -1.33 11.62
CA PRO A 71 14.01 -2.48 11.05
C PRO A 71 14.14 -3.58 12.12
N ALA A 72 14.07 -4.84 11.69
CA ALA A 72 14.29 -5.97 12.59
C ALA A 72 15.67 -5.87 13.25
N GLY A 73 15.71 -5.94 14.58
CA GLY A 73 16.96 -5.93 15.35
C GLY A 73 17.70 -4.60 15.45
N GLY A 74 17.15 -3.52 14.89
CA GLY A 74 17.72 -2.17 14.98
C GLY A 74 16.91 -1.24 15.89
N ASP A 75 17.56 -0.23 16.48
CA ASP A 75 16.87 0.80 17.25
C ASP A 75 16.10 1.76 16.32
N LEU A 76 14.94 2.22 16.75
CA LEU A 76 14.11 3.16 16.03
C LEU A 76 14.39 4.58 16.54
N LEU A 77 14.84 5.46 15.65
CA LEU A 77 14.93 6.89 15.94
C LEU A 77 13.59 7.55 15.69
N PHE A 78 12.90 7.91 16.77
CA PHE A 78 11.58 8.54 16.68
C PHE A 78 11.68 10.00 16.26
N ASP A 79 10.87 10.34 15.28
CA ASP A 79 10.61 11.70 14.81
C ASP A 79 9.12 11.87 14.56
N GLU A 80 8.54 13.01 14.91
CA GLU A 80 7.11 13.27 14.66
C GLU A 80 6.73 13.33 13.18
N SER A 81 7.69 13.50 12.27
CA SER A 81 7.45 13.37 10.83
C SER A 81 7.00 11.97 10.41
N LEU A 82 7.29 10.93 11.22
CA LEU A 82 6.92 9.55 10.95
C LEU A 82 5.40 9.32 11.10
N PRO A 83 4.78 9.64 12.26
CA PRO A 83 3.32 9.58 12.37
C PRO A 83 2.61 10.53 11.41
N GLU A 84 3.19 11.70 11.10
CA GLU A 84 2.66 12.62 10.10
C GLU A 84 2.60 11.99 8.70
N GLN A 85 3.65 11.28 8.29
CA GLN A 85 3.64 10.52 7.04
C GLN A 85 2.53 9.45 7.03
N GLY A 86 2.33 8.75 8.15
CA GLY A 86 1.23 7.79 8.30
C GLY A 86 -0.14 8.45 8.17
N ARG A 87 -0.37 9.60 8.80
CA ARG A 87 -1.60 10.38 8.66
C ARG A 87 -1.84 10.82 7.21
N ASN A 88 -0.81 11.30 6.54
CA ASN A 88 -0.90 11.73 5.14
C ASN A 88 -1.28 10.55 4.24
N PHE A 89 -0.80 9.36 4.53
CA PHE A 89 -1.19 8.14 3.82
C PHE A 89 -2.65 7.77 4.09
N THR A 90 -3.12 7.82 5.33
CA THR A 90 -4.53 7.64 5.69
C THR A 90 -5.43 8.60 4.90
N THR A 91 -5.05 9.88 4.83
CA THR A 91 -5.77 10.90 4.04
C THR A 91 -5.80 10.54 2.55
N LYS A 92 -4.71 10.03 1.99
CA LYS A 92 -4.64 9.60 0.60
C LYS A 92 -5.56 8.41 0.32
N MET A 93 -5.62 7.43 1.23
CA MET A 93 -6.54 6.29 1.14
C MET A 93 -8.01 6.76 1.13
N TRP A 94 -8.37 7.64 2.04
CA TRP A 94 -9.71 8.21 2.13
C TRP A 94 -10.10 9.01 0.87
N ASN A 95 -9.18 9.78 0.32
CA ASN A 95 -9.41 10.51 -0.92
C ASN A 95 -9.57 9.59 -2.13
N ALA A 96 -8.79 8.51 -2.22
CA ALA A 96 -8.96 7.50 -3.26
C ALA A 96 -10.35 6.82 -3.15
N PHE A 97 -10.78 6.48 -1.94
CA PHE A 97 -12.10 5.95 -1.66
C PHE A 97 -13.21 6.92 -2.13
N LYS A 98 -13.15 8.20 -1.71
CA LYS A 98 -14.14 9.20 -2.14
C LYS A 98 -14.20 9.37 -3.65
N LEU A 99 -13.03 9.35 -4.32
CA LEU A 99 -12.98 9.43 -5.78
C LEU A 99 -13.73 8.27 -6.43
N VAL A 100 -13.43 7.03 -6.04
CA VAL A 100 -14.06 5.83 -6.61
C VAL A 100 -15.58 5.82 -6.34
N LYS A 101 -16.00 6.17 -5.12
CA LYS A 101 -17.43 6.23 -4.77
C LYS A 101 -18.20 7.38 -5.43
N SER A 102 -17.52 8.39 -5.93
CA SER A 102 -18.16 9.51 -6.64
C SER A 102 -18.48 9.21 -8.09
N TRP A 103 -18.02 8.10 -8.66
CA TRP A 103 -18.27 7.78 -10.05
C TRP A 103 -19.68 7.30 -10.29
N GLU A 104 -20.35 7.87 -11.32
CA GLU A 104 -21.62 7.35 -11.82
C GLU A 104 -21.38 6.11 -12.68
N VAL A 105 -22.13 5.04 -12.42
CA VAL A 105 -21.95 3.75 -13.10
C VAL A 105 -23.00 3.56 -14.18
N ALA A 106 -22.58 3.25 -15.40
CA ALA A 106 -23.48 2.98 -16.52
C ALA A 106 -23.23 1.61 -17.16
N SER A 107 -24.26 1.10 -17.85
CA SER A 107 -24.17 -0.12 -18.66
C SER A 107 -23.63 0.23 -20.05
N ILE A 108 -22.35 0.51 -20.14
CA ILE A 108 -21.61 0.80 -21.37
C ILE A 108 -20.45 -0.20 -21.51
N ASP A 109 -19.89 -0.31 -22.70
CA ASP A 109 -18.77 -1.20 -22.97
C ASP A 109 -17.51 -0.74 -22.25
N GLN A 110 -16.74 -1.71 -21.73
CA GLN A 110 -15.46 -1.45 -21.07
C GLN A 110 -14.45 -0.89 -22.07
N PRO A 111 -13.89 0.32 -21.84
CA PRO A 111 -12.86 0.88 -22.70
C PRO A 111 -11.59 0.03 -22.71
N ALA A 112 -10.92 -0.03 -23.87
CA ALA A 112 -9.70 -0.84 -24.03
C ALA A 112 -8.59 -0.43 -23.04
N HIS A 113 -8.41 0.87 -22.78
CA HIS A 113 -7.43 1.36 -21.82
C HIS A 113 -7.73 0.92 -20.40
N SER A 114 -9.00 0.93 -19.98
CA SER A 114 -9.40 0.48 -18.64
C SER A 114 -9.13 -1.01 -18.45
N ARG A 115 -9.48 -1.83 -19.46
CA ARG A 115 -9.21 -3.26 -19.43
C ARG A 115 -7.71 -3.56 -19.31
N LEU A 116 -6.88 -2.91 -20.13
CA LEU A 116 -5.42 -3.10 -20.08
C LEU A 116 -4.79 -2.62 -18.78
N ALA A 117 -5.27 -1.51 -18.21
CA ALA A 117 -4.78 -0.99 -16.94
C ALA A 117 -5.13 -1.93 -15.77
N LEU A 118 -6.33 -2.49 -15.75
CA LEU A 118 -6.75 -3.45 -14.73
C LEU A 118 -6.02 -4.80 -14.88
N GLU A 119 -5.80 -5.27 -16.11
CA GLU A 119 -5.00 -6.46 -16.39
C GLU A 119 -3.56 -6.28 -15.86
N TRP A 120 -2.93 -5.13 -16.16
CA TRP A 120 -1.64 -4.79 -15.59
C TRP A 120 -1.64 -4.82 -14.06
N PHE A 121 -2.63 -4.21 -13.44
CA PHE A 121 -2.66 -4.12 -11.99
C PHE A 121 -2.90 -5.48 -11.33
N ASN A 122 -3.66 -6.36 -11.94
CA ASN A 122 -3.85 -7.73 -11.48
C ASN A 122 -2.53 -8.54 -11.53
N HIS A 123 -1.73 -8.40 -12.59
CA HIS A 123 -0.38 -8.97 -12.63
C HIS A 123 0.52 -8.39 -11.54
N LEU A 124 0.45 -7.07 -11.31
CA LEU A 124 1.20 -6.42 -10.25
C LEU A 124 0.80 -6.94 -8.86
N LEU A 125 -0.50 -7.11 -8.58
CA LEU A 125 -0.97 -7.70 -7.32
C LEU A 125 -0.49 -9.13 -7.13
N GLY A 126 -0.43 -9.94 -8.18
CA GLY A 126 0.15 -11.28 -8.13
C GLY A 126 1.61 -11.25 -7.64
N LYS A 127 2.43 -10.36 -8.23
CA LYS A 127 3.83 -10.16 -7.83
C LYS A 127 3.96 -9.61 -6.40
N VAL A 128 3.12 -8.66 -6.03
CA VAL A 128 3.08 -8.08 -4.68
C VAL A 128 2.76 -9.15 -3.64
N ASN A 129 1.75 -10.00 -3.88
CA ASN A 129 1.39 -11.06 -2.95
C ASN A 129 2.51 -12.10 -2.77
N GLU A 130 3.22 -12.48 -3.83
CA GLU A 130 4.40 -13.35 -3.73
C GLU A 130 5.51 -12.72 -2.91
N THR A 131 5.80 -11.43 -3.16
CA THR A 131 6.79 -10.65 -2.41
C THR A 131 6.42 -10.58 -0.93
N LEU A 132 5.16 -10.29 -0.61
CA LEU A 132 4.66 -10.21 0.77
C LEU A 132 4.79 -11.53 1.49
N ASN A 133 4.43 -12.66 0.85
CA ASN A 133 4.60 -13.99 1.46
C ASN A 133 6.06 -14.22 1.85
N THR A 134 7.00 -13.91 0.95
CA THR A 134 8.43 -14.04 1.23
C THR A 134 8.88 -13.13 2.38
N GLN A 135 8.40 -11.89 2.40
CA GLN A 135 8.74 -10.92 3.45
C GLN A 135 8.18 -11.33 4.82
N PHE A 136 6.94 -11.83 4.87
CA PHE A 136 6.35 -12.33 6.12
C PHE A 136 7.03 -13.60 6.62
N ASP A 137 7.36 -14.54 5.74
CA ASP A 137 8.11 -15.76 6.10
C ASP A 137 9.48 -15.45 6.68
N GLN A 138 10.09 -14.33 6.26
CA GLN A 138 11.36 -13.83 6.76
C GLN A 138 11.24 -12.83 7.92
N TYR A 139 10.02 -12.59 8.44
CA TYR A 139 9.74 -11.59 9.48
C TYR A 139 10.15 -10.15 9.12
N ARG A 140 10.17 -9.81 7.82
CA ARG A 140 10.54 -8.48 7.31
C ARG A 140 9.32 -7.55 7.28
N ILE A 141 8.76 -7.26 8.45
CA ILE A 141 7.46 -6.60 8.63
C ILE A 141 7.46 -5.17 8.06
N SER A 142 8.53 -4.39 8.31
CA SER A 142 8.65 -3.02 7.77
C SER A 142 8.70 -3.00 6.25
N GLU A 143 9.37 -3.98 5.64
CA GLU A 143 9.44 -4.09 4.18
C GLU A 143 8.10 -4.54 3.60
N ALA A 144 7.39 -5.44 4.27
CA ALA A 144 6.04 -5.84 3.87
C ALA A 144 5.10 -4.64 3.87
N LEU A 145 5.11 -3.82 4.94
CA LEU A 145 4.36 -2.57 4.96
C LEU A 145 4.78 -1.62 3.84
N MET A 146 6.08 -1.41 3.62
CA MET A 146 6.57 -0.53 2.55
C MET A 146 6.13 -1.00 1.16
N THR A 147 6.13 -2.31 0.91
CA THR A 147 5.65 -2.92 -0.34
C THR A 147 4.19 -2.56 -0.59
N VAL A 148 3.30 -2.77 0.38
CA VAL A 148 1.86 -2.44 0.20
C VAL A 148 1.64 -0.93 0.16
N TYR A 149 2.35 -0.17 1.00
CA TYR A 149 2.29 1.29 1.03
C TYR A 149 2.62 1.91 -0.33
N THR A 150 3.73 1.50 -0.96
CA THR A 150 4.13 2.01 -2.28
C THR A 150 3.19 1.52 -3.37
N THR A 151 2.72 0.27 -3.31
CA THR A 151 1.72 -0.27 -4.25
C THR A 151 0.43 0.55 -4.21
N PHE A 152 -0.06 0.89 -3.02
CA PHE A 152 -1.27 1.72 -2.90
C PHE A 152 -1.01 3.17 -3.35
N ARG A 153 0.06 3.79 -2.83
CA ARG A 153 0.33 5.22 -3.04
C ARG A 153 0.69 5.53 -4.48
N ASP A 154 1.59 4.74 -5.06
CA ASP A 154 2.19 5.05 -6.35
C ASP A 154 1.48 4.31 -7.49
N GLU A 155 1.22 3.02 -7.35
CA GLU A 155 0.69 2.22 -8.45
C GLU A 155 -0.85 2.30 -8.54
N PHE A 156 -1.55 2.10 -7.44
CA PHE A 156 -3.02 2.19 -7.43
C PHE A 156 -3.51 3.64 -7.59
N SER A 157 -3.13 4.51 -6.66
CA SER A 157 -3.67 5.86 -6.59
C SER A 157 -3.13 6.78 -7.67
N SER A 158 -1.83 6.67 -8.05
CA SER A 158 -1.19 7.61 -8.99
C SER A 158 -1.15 7.10 -10.43
N TRP A 159 -1.32 5.79 -10.66
CA TRP A 159 -1.36 5.23 -12.00
C TRP A 159 -2.71 4.61 -12.34
N LEU A 160 -3.16 3.56 -11.64
CA LEU A 160 -4.38 2.85 -12.02
C LEU A 160 -5.59 3.79 -12.03
N LEU A 161 -5.86 4.48 -10.92
CA LEU A 161 -7.04 5.37 -10.84
C LEU A 161 -7.00 6.48 -11.89
N GLU A 162 -5.81 7.04 -12.19
CA GLU A 162 -5.66 8.06 -13.23
C GLU A 162 -5.96 7.53 -14.64
N MET A 163 -5.60 6.26 -14.92
CA MET A 163 -5.84 5.63 -16.22
C MET A 163 -7.30 5.24 -16.45
N ILE A 164 -8.01 4.85 -15.37
CA ILE A 164 -9.38 4.32 -15.48
C ILE A 164 -10.47 5.33 -15.10
N LYS A 165 -10.13 6.45 -14.45
CA LYS A 165 -11.14 7.45 -14.07
C LYS A 165 -11.89 7.95 -15.28
N PRO A 166 -13.22 8.07 -15.20
CA PRO A 166 -14.00 8.62 -16.29
C PRO A 166 -13.64 10.09 -16.54
N ALA A 167 -13.85 10.56 -17.76
CA ALA A 167 -13.76 12.00 -18.05
C ALA A 167 -14.79 12.77 -17.21
N TYR A 168 -14.51 14.04 -16.95
CA TYR A 168 -15.38 14.86 -16.11
C TYR A 168 -16.83 14.87 -16.64
N GLY A 169 -17.79 14.54 -15.77
CA GLY A 169 -19.21 14.47 -16.10
C GLY A 169 -19.61 13.25 -16.95
N GLN A 170 -18.72 12.28 -17.13
CA GLN A 170 -19.03 11.02 -17.83
C GLN A 170 -19.10 9.86 -16.84
N PRO A 171 -19.99 8.88 -17.08
CA PRO A 171 -20.05 7.69 -16.24
C PRO A 171 -18.90 6.73 -16.54
N ILE A 172 -18.59 5.88 -15.56
CA ILE A 172 -17.72 4.71 -15.74
C ILE A 172 -18.53 3.48 -16.13
N ASP A 173 -17.96 2.60 -16.94
CA ASP A 173 -18.58 1.31 -17.21
C ASP A 173 -18.61 0.41 -15.96
N ARG A 174 -19.67 -0.39 -15.84
CA ARG A 174 -19.91 -1.25 -14.67
C ARG A 174 -18.77 -2.23 -14.43
N LYS A 175 -18.17 -2.78 -15.49
CA LYS A 175 -17.12 -3.80 -15.35
C LYS A 175 -15.84 -3.19 -14.78
N THR A 176 -15.38 -2.05 -15.31
CA THR A 176 -14.24 -1.31 -14.75
C THR A 176 -14.47 -0.93 -13.29
N TYR A 177 -15.69 -0.45 -12.97
CA TYR A 177 -16.04 -0.10 -11.60
C TYR A 177 -15.92 -1.29 -10.64
N GLU A 178 -16.55 -2.42 -10.95
CA GLU A 178 -16.53 -3.62 -10.11
C GLU A 178 -15.11 -4.20 -9.95
N GLU A 179 -14.34 -4.25 -11.03
CA GLU A 179 -12.95 -4.70 -10.97
C GLU A 179 -12.09 -3.74 -10.10
N THR A 180 -12.36 -2.44 -10.16
CA THR A 180 -11.69 -1.44 -9.30
C THR A 180 -12.03 -1.66 -7.83
N LEU A 181 -13.29 -1.93 -7.50
CA LEU A 181 -13.69 -2.25 -6.13
C LEU A 181 -12.98 -3.52 -5.63
N ASN A 182 -12.88 -4.57 -6.45
CA ASN A 182 -12.19 -5.81 -6.10
C ASN A 182 -10.70 -5.59 -5.82
N VAL A 183 -10.03 -4.79 -6.64
CA VAL A 183 -8.63 -4.40 -6.45
C VAL A 183 -8.47 -3.60 -5.16
N PHE A 184 -9.37 -2.65 -4.91
CA PHE A 184 -9.33 -1.83 -3.71
C PHE A 184 -9.49 -2.68 -2.45
N GLU A 185 -10.46 -3.60 -2.44
CA GLU A 185 -10.67 -4.53 -1.31
C GLU A 185 -9.42 -5.37 -1.02
N GLN A 186 -8.76 -5.90 -2.05
CA GLN A 186 -7.51 -6.65 -1.86
C GLN A 186 -6.42 -5.78 -1.23
N LEU A 187 -6.25 -4.54 -1.67
CA LEU A 187 -5.29 -3.61 -1.08
C LEU A 187 -5.63 -3.27 0.38
N LEU A 188 -6.93 -3.09 0.71
CA LEU A 188 -7.37 -2.89 2.09
C LEU A 188 -7.05 -4.11 2.97
N GLN A 189 -7.29 -5.33 2.48
CA GLN A 189 -6.95 -6.56 3.19
C GLN A 189 -5.44 -6.69 3.46
N LEU A 190 -4.60 -6.32 2.48
CA LEU A 190 -3.14 -6.33 2.64
C LEU A 190 -2.65 -5.24 3.61
N LEU A 191 -3.33 -4.10 3.71
CA LEU A 191 -3.00 -3.01 4.62
C LEU A 191 -3.56 -3.22 6.04
N HIS A 192 -4.62 -4.01 6.19
CA HIS A 192 -5.36 -4.14 7.44
C HIS A 192 -4.48 -4.53 8.65
N PRO A 193 -3.52 -5.46 8.56
CA PRO A 193 -2.65 -5.78 9.69
C PRO A 193 -1.87 -4.58 10.23
N PHE A 194 -1.62 -3.58 9.40
CA PHE A 194 -0.86 -2.38 9.74
C PHE A 194 -1.75 -1.20 10.11
N MET A 195 -2.91 -1.07 9.46
CA MET A 195 -3.83 0.06 9.55
C MET A 195 -5.28 -0.41 9.79
N PRO A 196 -5.59 -1.01 10.95
CA PRO A 196 -6.86 -1.69 11.16
C PRO A 196 -8.09 -0.78 11.13
N PHE A 197 -7.96 0.49 11.52
CA PHE A 197 -9.13 1.37 11.66
C PHE A 197 -9.61 1.92 10.33
N ILE A 198 -8.75 2.58 9.56
CA ILE A 198 -9.13 3.17 8.27
C ILE A 198 -9.50 2.11 7.23
N THR A 199 -8.82 0.96 7.25
CA THR A 199 -9.12 -0.11 6.31
C THR A 199 -10.48 -0.75 6.58
N GLU A 200 -10.86 -0.95 7.85
CA GLU A 200 -12.20 -1.40 8.22
C GLU A 200 -13.26 -0.38 7.80
N GLU A 201 -13.08 0.90 8.13
CA GLU A 201 -14.02 1.96 7.80
C GLU A 201 -14.28 2.07 6.30
N ILE A 202 -13.21 2.04 5.49
CA ILE A 202 -13.34 2.06 4.02
C ILE A 202 -14.00 0.77 3.53
N TRP A 203 -13.60 -0.40 4.04
CA TRP A 203 -14.11 -1.69 3.61
C TRP A 203 -15.61 -1.84 3.88
N GLN A 204 -16.09 -1.41 5.03
CA GLN A 204 -17.51 -1.39 5.39
C GLN A 204 -18.33 -0.49 4.46
N THR A 205 -17.76 0.66 4.06
CA THR A 205 -18.45 1.66 3.24
C THR A 205 -18.30 1.41 1.74
N LEU A 206 -17.27 0.67 1.31
CA LEU A 206 -16.98 0.42 -0.10
C LEU A 206 -18.08 -0.39 -0.79
N ARG A 207 -18.64 -1.38 -0.09
CA ARG A 207 -19.77 -2.21 -0.51
C ARG A 207 -20.76 -2.39 0.63
N GLU A 208 -21.98 -2.79 0.29
CA GLU A 208 -22.93 -3.25 1.30
C GLU A 208 -22.43 -4.51 1.99
N ARG A 209 -22.52 -4.56 3.31
CA ARG A 209 -22.07 -5.66 4.15
C ARG A 209 -23.24 -6.17 5.01
N GLN A 210 -23.17 -7.44 5.36
CA GLN A 210 -24.11 -8.02 6.31
C GLN A 210 -23.65 -7.68 7.74
N ASP A 211 -24.61 -7.71 8.67
CA ASP A 211 -24.28 -7.50 10.08
C ASP A 211 -23.29 -8.58 10.59
N GLY A 212 -22.22 -8.12 11.24
CA GLY A 212 -21.13 -8.97 11.72
C GLY A 212 -20.01 -9.26 10.73
N GLU A 213 -20.11 -8.83 9.47
CA GLU A 213 -18.97 -8.88 8.55
C GLU A 213 -17.92 -7.85 8.93
N SER A 214 -16.64 -8.25 8.92
CA SER A 214 -15.49 -7.39 9.17
C SER A 214 -14.30 -7.84 8.33
N ILE A 215 -13.50 -6.88 7.87
CA ILE A 215 -12.25 -7.16 7.17
C ILE A 215 -11.29 -7.96 8.06
N MET A 216 -11.37 -7.81 9.38
CA MET A 216 -10.53 -8.50 10.36
C MET A 216 -10.63 -10.03 10.26
N ILE A 217 -11.81 -10.57 9.92
CA ILE A 217 -12.04 -12.01 9.75
C ILE A 217 -11.98 -12.45 8.29
N SER A 218 -11.72 -11.53 7.37
CA SER A 218 -11.53 -11.84 5.97
C SER A 218 -10.19 -12.55 5.74
N ARG A 219 -10.10 -13.31 4.65
CA ARG A 219 -8.84 -13.95 4.26
C ARG A 219 -7.97 -12.98 3.47
N LEU A 220 -6.67 -13.01 3.71
CA LEU A 220 -5.72 -12.31 2.84
C LEU A 220 -5.83 -12.81 1.40
N PRO A 221 -5.65 -11.93 0.40
CA PRO A 221 -5.62 -12.31 -0.99
C PRO A 221 -4.58 -13.39 -1.25
N LYS A 222 -4.94 -14.41 -2.00
CA LYS A 222 -4.00 -15.45 -2.39
C LYS A 222 -3.08 -14.93 -3.50
N ALA A 223 -1.83 -15.36 -3.46
CA ALA A 223 -0.92 -15.14 -4.57
C ALA A 223 -1.48 -15.82 -5.83
N THR A 224 -1.55 -15.06 -6.92
CA THR A 224 -1.95 -15.53 -8.25
C THR A 224 -0.74 -15.53 -9.16
N SER A 225 -0.77 -16.36 -10.20
CA SER A 225 0.25 -16.29 -11.26
C SER A 225 0.22 -14.92 -11.94
N TYR A 226 1.39 -14.42 -12.32
CA TYR A 226 1.53 -13.16 -13.03
C TYR A 226 2.52 -13.30 -14.18
N ASP A 227 2.42 -12.41 -15.17
CA ASP A 227 3.34 -12.33 -16.33
C ASP A 227 4.33 -11.20 -16.11
N GLU A 228 5.57 -11.53 -15.78
CA GLU A 228 6.65 -10.54 -15.62
C GLU A 228 6.92 -9.79 -16.91
N SER A 229 6.78 -10.41 -18.07
CA SER A 229 6.98 -9.76 -19.36
C SER A 229 5.90 -8.69 -19.63
N TYR A 230 4.67 -8.92 -19.15
CA TYR A 230 3.59 -7.94 -19.21
C TYR A 230 3.91 -6.72 -18.35
N LEU A 231 4.38 -6.94 -17.11
CA LEU A 231 4.80 -5.87 -16.21
C LEU A 231 5.92 -5.02 -16.80
N LEU A 232 6.93 -5.65 -17.40
CA LEU A 232 8.04 -4.94 -18.05
C LEU A 232 7.58 -4.12 -19.27
N ARG A 233 6.64 -4.64 -20.07
CA ARG A 233 6.03 -3.91 -21.20
C ARG A 233 5.23 -2.71 -20.71
N PHE A 234 4.46 -2.88 -19.64
CA PHE A 234 3.67 -1.78 -19.06
C PHE A 234 4.56 -0.70 -18.45
N GLU A 235 5.70 -1.07 -17.86
CA GLU A 235 6.69 -0.10 -17.38
C GLU A 235 7.25 0.76 -18.51
N ALA A 236 7.43 0.22 -19.72
CA ALA A 236 7.80 1.01 -20.89
C ALA A 236 6.73 2.07 -21.25
N VAL A 237 5.44 1.74 -21.10
CA VAL A 237 4.33 2.71 -21.27
C VAL A 237 4.41 3.83 -20.23
N LYS A 238 4.60 3.49 -18.96
CA LYS A 238 4.76 4.48 -17.88
C LYS A 238 5.92 5.43 -18.17
N ASN A 239 7.05 4.90 -18.61
CA ASN A 239 8.21 5.70 -18.97
C ASN A 239 7.94 6.67 -20.14
N ILE A 240 7.17 6.27 -21.15
CA ILE A 240 6.74 7.15 -22.23
C ILE A 240 5.87 8.29 -21.67
N ILE A 241 4.87 7.98 -20.84
CA ILE A 241 4.00 8.98 -20.22
C ILE A 241 4.80 9.96 -19.36
N VAL A 242 5.75 9.47 -18.57
CA VAL A 242 6.66 10.31 -17.77
C VAL A 242 7.50 11.21 -18.69
N GLY A 243 8.04 10.66 -19.78
CA GLY A 243 8.77 11.43 -20.79
C GLY A 243 7.93 12.56 -21.37
N ILE A 244 6.69 12.29 -21.76
CA ILE A 244 5.75 13.29 -22.29
C ILE A 244 5.48 14.40 -21.24
N ARG A 245 5.21 14.02 -19.97
CA ARG A 245 4.98 14.97 -18.88
C ARG A 245 6.20 15.87 -18.66
N ASN A 246 7.41 15.32 -18.73
CA ASN A 246 8.65 16.07 -18.59
C ASN A 246 8.85 17.05 -19.76
N ILE A 247 8.61 16.64 -21.00
CA ILE A 247 8.69 17.51 -22.19
C ILE A 247 7.69 18.65 -22.08
N ARG A 248 6.44 18.38 -21.69
CA ARG A 248 5.43 19.42 -21.46
C ARG A 248 5.89 20.44 -20.40
N LYS A 249 6.40 19.95 -19.28
CA LYS A 249 6.91 20.82 -18.19
C LYS A 249 8.09 21.67 -18.63
N GLN A 250 9.07 21.10 -19.33
CA GLN A 250 10.27 21.82 -19.79
C GLN A 250 9.95 22.89 -20.82
N ASN A 251 8.93 22.67 -21.65
CA ASN A 251 8.54 23.61 -22.71
C ASN A 251 7.31 24.46 -22.35
N ASN A 252 6.85 24.43 -21.09
CA ASN A 252 5.65 25.15 -20.63
C ASN A 252 4.39 24.87 -21.48
N ILE A 253 4.22 23.64 -21.97
CA ILE A 253 3.06 23.22 -22.77
C ILE A 253 1.92 22.86 -21.84
N ALA A 254 0.76 23.50 -21.98
CA ALA A 254 -0.39 23.24 -21.14
C ALA A 254 -0.95 21.81 -21.35
N PHE A 255 -1.55 21.23 -20.29
CA PHE A 255 -2.13 19.88 -20.36
C PHE A 255 -3.24 19.75 -21.40
N LYS A 256 -3.99 20.83 -21.66
CA LYS A 256 -5.07 20.89 -22.65
C LYS A 256 -4.60 20.94 -24.09
N ASP A 257 -3.32 21.27 -24.34
CA ASP A 257 -2.80 21.40 -25.70
C ASP A 257 -2.58 20.01 -26.31
N VAL A 258 -3.11 19.80 -27.50
CA VAL A 258 -2.93 18.53 -28.22
C VAL A 258 -1.52 18.45 -28.78
N LEU A 259 -0.86 17.32 -28.60
CA LEU A 259 0.47 17.04 -29.15
C LEU A 259 0.40 15.88 -30.14
N GLU A 260 1.09 16.03 -31.27
CA GLU A 260 1.39 14.87 -32.12
C GLU A 260 2.52 14.06 -31.51
N LEU A 261 2.24 12.80 -31.15
CA LEU A 261 3.22 11.91 -30.55
C LEU A 261 3.72 10.91 -31.57
N LYS A 262 5.04 10.87 -31.76
CA LYS A 262 5.72 9.86 -32.58
C LYS A 262 6.57 8.98 -31.67
N VAL A 263 6.15 7.74 -31.46
CA VAL A 263 6.88 6.76 -30.66
C VAL A 263 7.69 5.86 -31.61
N LYS A 264 9.00 5.77 -31.39
CA LYS A 264 9.84 4.84 -32.13
C LYS A 264 9.43 3.40 -31.81
N LYS A 265 9.17 2.61 -32.85
CA LYS A 265 8.81 1.18 -32.70
C LYS A 265 9.87 0.48 -31.82
N ASN A 266 9.39 -0.22 -30.79
CA ASN A 266 10.19 -0.93 -29.82
C ASN A 266 9.49 -2.26 -29.49
N GLU A 267 10.23 -3.36 -29.40
CA GLU A 267 9.67 -4.67 -29.03
C GLU A 267 9.01 -4.71 -27.65
N ARG A 268 9.45 -3.83 -26.73
CA ARG A 268 8.87 -3.69 -25.38
C ARG A 268 7.59 -2.86 -25.35
N TYR A 269 7.21 -2.22 -26.46
CA TYR A 269 6.02 -1.39 -26.55
C TYR A 269 5.06 -1.93 -27.62
N PRO A 270 4.09 -2.76 -27.27
CA PRO A 270 3.08 -3.23 -28.20
C PRO A 270 2.05 -2.12 -28.51
N ALA A 271 1.65 -2.01 -29.78
CA ALA A 271 0.66 -1.02 -30.24
C ALA A 271 -0.70 -1.13 -29.51
N SER A 272 -1.01 -2.27 -28.90
CA SER A 272 -2.21 -2.44 -28.06
C SER A 272 -2.28 -1.47 -26.88
N PHE A 273 -1.13 -0.93 -26.42
CA PHE A 273 -1.05 0.03 -25.32
C PHE A 273 -1.22 1.51 -25.76
N ASP A 274 -1.37 1.80 -27.07
CA ASP A 274 -1.58 3.16 -27.56
C ASP A 274 -2.78 3.83 -26.89
N SER A 275 -3.82 3.06 -26.55
CA SER A 275 -5.02 3.56 -25.87
C SER A 275 -4.77 4.13 -24.46
N ILE A 276 -3.65 3.77 -23.82
CA ILE A 276 -3.29 4.23 -22.48
C ILE A 276 -2.60 5.61 -22.52
N ILE A 277 -1.95 5.95 -23.65
CA ILE A 277 -1.15 7.18 -23.78
C ILE A 277 -2.00 8.40 -24.22
N ARG A 278 -3.25 8.24 -24.52
CA ARG A 278 -4.15 9.28 -25.05
C ARG A 278 -4.46 10.39 -24.05
#